data_eabc38e0f5ef804c38398a29f291535c
#
_entry.id   eabc38e0f5ef804c38398a29f291535c
#
_cell.length_a   1.000
_cell.length_b   1.000
_cell.length_c   1.000
_cell.angle_alpha   90.00
_cell.angle_beta   90.00
_cell.angle_gamma   90.00
#
_symmetry.space_group_name_H-M   'P 1'
#
loop_
_entity.id
_entity.type
_entity.pdbx_description
1 polymer ?
#
loop_
_entity_poly.entity_id
_entity_poly.type
_entity_poly.pdbx_seq_one_letter_code
_entity_poly.pdbx_strand_id
1 'polypeptide(L)'
;QGIILCGLYTGLRISDIALLTWENLDLDNAVLTLESQKTQRSMDIPIAPRLKQYFDELPAGDDPAAPLFPSVYARRIANKTSGPTSAQFRKIMVKAGLAEARTHNTTGKGRGAKREVSKLSFHCLRHTATSMLKNAGVSDAVARDIIGHDSEAISRQYTHIDMAAKRKAIEPLPDIY
;
A
#
# COMPACT_ATOMS: atom_id res chain seq x y z
N GLN A 1 8.01 -0.60 -10.09
CA GLN A 1 6.89 -1.54 -10.28
C GLN A 1 6.41 -2.06 -8.94
N GLY A 2 7.22 -2.74 -8.11
CA GLY A 2 6.83 -3.43 -6.89
C GLY A 2 6.00 -2.61 -5.88
N ILE A 3 6.40 -1.38 -5.56
CA ILE A 3 5.62 -0.56 -4.62
C ILE A 3 4.21 -0.24 -5.12
N ILE A 4 4.00 -0.20 -6.45
CA ILE A 4 2.67 0.03 -7.04
C ILE A 4 1.83 -1.24 -6.89
N LEU A 5 2.40 -2.42 -7.18
CA LEU A 5 1.74 -3.70 -6.96
C LEU A 5 1.35 -3.89 -5.49
N CYS A 6 2.29 -3.64 -4.56
CA CYS A 6 1.97 -3.67 -3.13
C CYS A 6 0.80 -2.73 -2.80
N GLY A 7 0.86 -1.46 -3.23
CA GLY A 7 -0.20 -0.50 -2.96
C GLY A 7 -1.56 -0.91 -3.49
N LEU A 8 -1.59 -1.58 -4.66
CA LEU A 8 -2.81 -2.01 -5.33
C LEU A 8 -3.42 -3.27 -4.71
N TYR A 9 -2.59 -4.29 -4.40
CA TYR A 9 -3.09 -5.58 -3.92
C TYR A 9 -3.26 -5.65 -2.40
N THR A 10 -2.57 -4.80 -1.64
CA THR A 10 -2.68 -4.78 -0.17
C THR A 10 -3.38 -3.53 0.37
N GLY A 11 -3.46 -2.47 -0.42
CA GLY A 11 -3.95 -1.17 0.03
C GLY A 11 -3.06 -0.50 1.07
N LEU A 12 -1.84 -0.97 1.31
CA LEU A 12 -0.90 -0.39 2.27
C LEU A 12 -0.53 1.05 1.94
N ARG A 13 -0.21 1.82 2.97
CA ARG A 13 0.34 3.17 2.81
C ARG A 13 1.77 3.11 2.25
N ILE A 14 2.14 4.07 1.45
CA ILE A 14 3.49 4.17 0.89
C ILE A 14 4.60 4.16 1.96
N SER A 15 4.32 4.68 3.16
CA SER A 15 5.25 4.65 4.30
C SER A 15 5.50 3.24 4.81
N ASP A 16 4.44 2.41 4.84
CA ASP A 16 4.53 1.05 5.33
C ASP A 16 5.23 0.17 4.28
N ILE A 17 4.86 0.29 3.00
CA ILE A 17 5.53 -0.42 1.89
C ILE A 17 7.03 -0.08 1.80
N ALA A 18 7.38 1.19 2.05
CA ALA A 18 8.77 1.63 1.96
C ALA A 18 9.70 1.02 3.02
N LEU A 19 9.14 0.47 4.08
CA LEU A 19 9.87 -0.13 5.21
C LEU A 19 9.78 -1.65 5.24
N LEU A 20 9.09 -2.28 4.28
CA LEU A 20 8.99 -3.75 4.22
C LEU A 20 10.37 -4.39 4.05
N THR A 21 10.58 -5.46 4.78
CA THR A 21 11.74 -6.33 4.76
C THR A 21 11.32 -7.75 4.36
N TRP A 22 12.25 -8.65 4.11
CA TRP A 22 11.95 -10.03 3.78
C TRP A 22 11.27 -10.78 4.93
N GLU A 23 11.58 -10.45 6.20
CA GLU A 23 10.93 -11.04 7.38
C GLU A 23 9.41 -10.75 7.46
N ASN A 24 8.92 -9.73 6.73
CA ASN A 24 7.49 -9.45 6.65
C ASN A 24 6.74 -10.42 5.74
N LEU A 25 7.45 -11.23 4.94
CA LEU A 25 6.85 -12.13 3.95
C LEU A 25 6.96 -13.60 4.38
N ASP A 26 5.83 -14.23 4.54
CA ASP A 26 5.70 -15.69 4.55
C ASP A 26 5.18 -16.13 3.17
N LEU A 27 6.11 -16.43 2.25
CA LEU A 27 5.77 -16.80 0.88
C LEU A 27 5.19 -18.21 0.79
N ASP A 28 5.49 -19.09 1.73
CA ASP A 28 4.95 -20.46 1.76
C ASP A 28 3.45 -20.43 2.11
N ASN A 29 3.08 -19.63 3.10
CA ASN A 29 1.68 -19.44 3.49
C ASN A 29 0.99 -18.29 2.74
N ALA A 30 1.73 -17.58 1.88
CA ALA A 30 1.28 -16.39 1.15
C ALA A 30 0.65 -15.34 2.09
N VAL A 31 1.40 -14.92 3.12
CA VAL A 31 0.99 -13.91 4.10
C VAL A 31 2.06 -12.83 4.22
N LEU A 32 1.61 -11.59 4.26
CA LEU A 32 2.42 -10.42 4.58
C LEU A 32 2.02 -9.92 5.96
N THR A 33 2.95 -9.93 6.92
CA THR A 33 2.73 -9.47 8.30
C THR A 33 3.53 -8.20 8.57
N LEU A 34 2.87 -7.18 9.08
CA LEU A 34 3.52 -5.92 9.43
C LEU A 34 2.77 -5.19 10.53
N GLU A 35 3.48 -4.27 11.20
CA GLU A 35 2.88 -3.26 12.06
C GLU A 35 2.83 -1.91 11.32
N SER A 36 1.62 -1.33 11.19
CA SER A 36 1.43 -0.06 10.50
C SER A 36 2.09 1.10 11.26
N GLN A 37 2.93 1.86 10.58
CA GLN A 37 3.66 3.01 11.16
C GLN A 37 2.74 4.10 11.71
N LYS A 38 1.56 4.25 11.14
CA LYS A 38 0.63 5.30 11.55
C LYS A 38 -0.24 4.91 12.74
N THR A 39 -0.63 3.64 12.84
CA THR A 39 -1.68 3.18 13.75
C THR A 39 -1.19 2.17 14.76
N GLN A 40 0.07 1.72 14.65
CA GLN A 40 0.69 0.69 15.48
C GLN A 40 -0.14 -0.62 15.55
N ARG A 41 -0.94 -0.83 14.50
CA ARG A 41 -1.75 -2.03 14.37
C ARG A 41 -0.97 -3.10 13.65
N SER A 42 -0.92 -4.30 14.22
CA SER A 42 -0.46 -5.50 13.53
C SER A 42 -1.50 -5.94 12.49
N MET A 43 -1.02 -6.30 11.30
CA MET A 43 -1.84 -6.68 10.16
C MET A 43 -1.27 -7.92 9.51
N ASP A 44 -2.13 -8.92 9.29
CA ASP A 44 -1.84 -10.10 8.47
C ASP A 44 -2.65 -10.00 7.18
N ILE A 45 -1.97 -9.78 6.07
CA ILE A 45 -2.58 -9.56 4.76
C ILE A 45 -2.27 -10.74 3.86
N PRO A 46 -3.26 -11.47 3.34
CA PRO A 46 -3.03 -12.49 2.33
C PRO A 46 -2.40 -11.88 1.08
N ILE A 47 -1.36 -12.52 0.56
CA ILE A 47 -0.67 -12.08 -0.64
C ILE A 47 -1.43 -12.63 -1.86
N ALA A 48 -1.94 -11.72 -2.71
CA ALA A 48 -2.60 -12.08 -3.95
C ALA A 48 -1.63 -12.85 -4.88
N PRO A 49 -2.10 -13.81 -5.71
CA PRO A 49 -1.24 -14.66 -6.54
C PRO A 49 -0.27 -13.86 -7.40
N ARG A 50 -0.73 -12.77 -8.02
CA ARG A 50 0.11 -11.91 -8.87
C ARG A 50 1.18 -11.16 -8.08
N LEU A 51 0.87 -10.74 -6.85
CA LEU A 51 1.86 -10.12 -5.97
C LEU A 51 2.87 -11.14 -5.46
N LYS A 52 2.41 -12.37 -5.16
CA LYS A 52 3.30 -13.48 -4.79
C LYS A 52 4.29 -13.79 -5.90
N GLN A 53 3.81 -13.97 -7.13
CA GLN A 53 4.67 -14.20 -8.29
C GLN A 53 5.75 -13.11 -8.41
N TYR A 54 5.37 -11.85 -8.21
CA TYR A 54 6.34 -10.74 -8.22
C TYR A 54 7.39 -10.87 -7.13
N PHE A 55 7.02 -11.28 -5.92
CA PHE A 55 7.97 -11.48 -4.82
C PHE A 55 8.88 -12.69 -5.05
N ASP A 56 8.36 -13.78 -5.62
CA ASP A 56 9.13 -14.97 -5.97
C ASP A 56 10.22 -14.66 -7.02
N GLU A 57 10.00 -13.65 -7.88
CA GLU A 57 10.95 -13.21 -8.92
C GLU A 57 11.98 -12.20 -8.39
N LEU A 58 11.82 -11.65 -7.18
CA LEU A 58 12.78 -10.72 -6.60
C LEU A 58 14.05 -11.46 -6.14
N PRO A 59 15.23 -10.87 -6.36
CA PRO A 59 16.46 -11.42 -5.82
C PRO A 59 16.43 -11.35 -4.29
N ALA A 60 16.21 -12.48 -3.64
CA ALA A 60 16.30 -12.61 -2.20
C ALA A 60 17.76 -12.85 -1.79
N GLY A 61 18.19 -12.21 -0.72
CA GLY A 61 19.44 -12.54 0.00
C GLY A 61 19.12 -13.38 1.23
N ASP A 62 20.18 -13.81 1.95
CA ASP A 62 20.06 -14.61 3.15
C ASP A 62 19.67 -13.80 4.41
N ASP A 63 19.62 -12.48 4.31
CA ASP A 63 19.28 -11.58 5.41
C ASP A 63 17.77 -11.26 5.43
N PRO A 64 17.00 -11.81 6.38
CA PRO A 64 15.57 -11.55 6.50
C PRO A 64 15.25 -10.09 6.84
N ALA A 65 16.17 -9.35 7.45
CA ALA A 65 16.01 -7.94 7.75
C ALA A 65 16.32 -7.02 6.56
N ALA A 66 16.81 -7.58 5.43
CA ALA A 66 17.07 -6.81 4.24
C ALA A 66 15.78 -6.20 3.66
N PRO A 67 15.82 -4.93 3.23
CA PRO A 67 14.66 -4.26 2.64
C PRO A 67 14.19 -4.91 1.34
N LEU A 68 12.88 -5.12 1.19
CA LEU A 68 12.26 -5.57 -0.07
C LEU A 68 12.51 -4.60 -1.23
N PHE A 69 12.57 -3.31 -0.92
CA PHE A 69 12.76 -2.24 -1.89
C PHE A 69 13.94 -1.34 -1.47
N PRO A 70 15.21 -1.79 -1.61
CA PRO A 70 16.37 -1.12 -1.01
C PRO A 70 16.48 0.38 -1.33
N SER A 71 16.24 0.77 -2.61
CA SER A 71 16.32 2.18 -3.03
C SER A 71 15.19 3.04 -2.45
N VAL A 72 14.01 2.47 -2.21
CA VAL A 72 12.85 3.16 -1.61
C VAL A 72 13.05 3.27 -0.10
N TYR A 73 13.52 2.20 0.53
CA TYR A 73 13.87 2.14 1.94
C TYR A 73 14.94 3.18 2.30
N ALA A 74 16.08 3.16 1.61
CA ALA A 74 17.16 4.12 1.84
C ALA A 74 16.68 5.57 1.72
N ARG A 75 15.84 5.86 0.72
CA ARG A 75 15.24 7.17 0.52
C ARG A 75 14.28 7.56 1.64
N ARG A 76 13.50 6.59 2.15
CA ARG A 76 12.59 6.80 3.29
C ARG A 76 13.35 7.10 4.57
N ILE A 77 14.43 6.37 4.84
CA ILE A 77 15.29 6.57 6.03
C ILE A 77 15.98 7.93 5.95
N ALA A 78 16.64 8.23 4.84
CA ALA A 78 17.40 9.49 4.66
C ALA A 78 16.51 10.74 4.80
N ASN A 79 15.30 10.70 4.28
CA ASN A 79 14.40 11.85 4.29
C ASN A 79 13.40 11.86 5.45
N LYS A 80 13.32 10.80 6.25
CA LYS A 80 12.33 10.61 7.34
C LYS A 80 10.87 10.79 6.89
N THR A 81 10.62 10.77 5.58
CA THR A 81 9.30 10.97 4.96
C THR A 81 9.19 10.21 3.64
N SER A 82 7.97 9.89 3.23
CA SER A 82 7.66 9.25 1.94
C SER A 82 7.46 10.27 0.80
N GLY A 83 7.68 11.56 1.05
CA GLY A 83 7.52 12.63 0.05
C GLY A 83 8.27 12.39 -1.26
N PRO A 84 9.57 12.07 -1.22
CA PRO A 84 10.35 11.79 -2.44
C PRO A 84 9.81 10.60 -3.25
N THR A 85 9.36 9.53 -2.59
CA THR A 85 8.77 8.36 -3.25
C THR A 85 7.40 8.69 -3.85
N SER A 86 6.58 9.48 -3.14
CA SER A 86 5.32 10.01 -3.67
C SER A 86 5.53 10.91 -4.89
N ALA A 87 6.59 11.73 -4.89
CA ALA A 87 6.94 12.56 -6.03
C ALA A 87 7.38 11.72 -7.25
N GLN A 88 8.12 10.64 -7.01
CA GLN A 88 8.49 9.69 -8.06
C GLN A 88 7.26 8.98 -8.64
N PHE A 89 6.35 8.52 -7.80
CA PHE A 89 5.08 7.94 -8.25
C PHE A 89 4.30 8.92 -9.14
N ARG A 90 4.20 10.20 -8.73
CA ARG A 90 3.55 11.20 -9.56
C ARG A 90 4.21 11.36 -10.93
N LYS A 91 5.55 11.35 -11.01
CA LYS A 91 6.26 11.40 -12.30
C LYS A 91 5.88 10.22 -13.19
N ILE A 92 5.70 9.03 -12.62
CA ILE A 92 5.24 7.84 -13.35
C ILE A 92 3.81 8.08 -13.88
N MET A 93 2.90 8.60 -13.03
CA MET A 93 1.53 8.90 -13.45
C MET A 93 1.45 9.94 -14.57
N VAL A 94 2.29 10.97 -14.51
CA VAL A 94 2.39 11.99 -15.58
C VAL A 94 2.90 11.35 -16.87
N LYS A 95 3.96 10.54 -16.80
CA LYS A 95 4.52 9.84 -17.97
C LYS A 95 3.52 8.86 -18.59
N ALA A 96 2.64 8.27 -17.79
CA ALA A 96 1.56 7.40 -18.24
C ALA A 96 0.32 8.16 -18.77
N GLY A 97 0.33 9.50 -18.78
CA GLY A 97 -0.82 10.32 -19.21
C GLY A 97 -2.00 10.33 -18.23
N LEU A 98 -1.81 9.81 -17.01
CA LEU A 98 -2.86 9.69 -15.99
C LEU A 98 -2.94 10.91 -15.05
N ALA A 99 -1.95 11.78 -15.07
CA ALA A 99 -1.91 13.00 -14.26
C ALA A 99 -1.18 14.12 -14.99
N GLU A 100 -1.53 15.35 -14.69
CA GLU A 100 -0.79 16.52 -15.18
C GLU A 100 0.48 16.76 -14.38
N ALA A 101 1.49 17.35 -15.02
CA ALA A 101 2.68 17.82 -14.33
C ALA A 101 2.27 18.85 -13.25
N ARG A 102 2.98 18.83 -12.11
CA ARG A 102 2.73 19.85 -11.08
C ARG A 102 3.06 21.24 -11.65
N THR A 103 2.07 22.11 -11.62
CA THR A 103 2.34 23.55 -11.68
C THR A 103 2.83 24.00 -10.32
N HIS A 104 3.89 24.81 -10.25
CA HIS A 104 4.36 25.39 -8.99
C HIS A 104 3.48 26.54 -8.49
N ASN A 105 2.26 26.66 -9.04
CA ASN A 105 1.31 27.69 -8.68
C ASN A 105 0.80 27.45 -7.26
N THR A 106 1.06 28.40 -6.39
CA THR A 106 0.44 28.47 -5.06
C THR A 106 -0.71 29.48 -5.15
N THR A 107 -1.90 29.07 -4.70
CA THR A 107 -3.01 30.01 -4.49
C THR A 107 -2.85 30.69 -3.14
N GLY A 108 -2.77 32.04 -3.12
CA GLY A 108 -2.61 32.83 -1.90
C GLY A 108 -1.16 33.21 -1.56
N LYS A 109 -1.00 34.13 -0.59
CA LYS A 109 0.28 34.65 -0.13
C LYS A 109 0.49 34.29 1.36
N GLY A 110 1.74 34.11 1.77
CA GLY A 110 2.15 33.90 3.17
C GLY A 110 1.62 32.57 3.76
N ARG A 111 1.20 32.58 5.03
CA ARG A 111 0.69 31.41 5.76
C ARG A 111 -0.59 30.80 5.16
N GLY A 112 -1.31 31.55 4.33
CA GLY A 112 -2.51 31.11 3.62
C GLY A 112 -2.23 30.46 2.26
N ALA A 113 -0.99 30.40 1.81
CA ALA A 113 -0.62 29.81 0.54
C ALA A 113 -0.90 28.30 0.55
N LYS A 114 -1.89 27.87 -0.24
CA LYS A 114 -2.20 26.46 -0.42
C LYS A 114 -1.55 25.98 -1.73
N ARG A 115 -0.78 24.90 -1.62
CA ARG A 115 -0.29 24.19 -2.82
C ARG A 115 -1.47 23.52 -3.50
N GLU A 116 -1.43 23.48 -4.81
CA GLU A 116 -2.39 22.72 -5.60
C GLU A 116 -2.42 21.25 -5.12
N VAL A 117 -3.61 20.79 -4.72
CA VAL A 117 -3.82 19.42 -4.26
C VAL A 117 -3.88 18.52 -5.48
N SER A 118 -2.96 17.58 -5.57
CA SER A 118 -3.01 16.55 -6.61
C SER A 118 -4.24 15.67 -6.46
N LYS A 119 -5.07 15.59 -7.51
CA LYS A 119 -6.22 14.68 -7.57
C LYS A 119 -5.79 13.22 -7.46
N LEU A 120 -4.62 12.85 -8.02
CA LEU A 120 -4.06 11.52 -7.97
C LEU A 120 -2.75 11.52 -7.17
N SER A 121 -2.70 10.70 -6.13
CA SER A 121 -1.53 10.44 -5.30
C SER A 121 -1.37 8.94 -5.10
N PHE A 122 -0.28 8.48 -4.48
CA PHE A 122 -0.13 7.05 -4.17
C PHE A 122 -1.32 6.48 -3.37
N HIS A 123 -1.98 7.32 -2.58
CA HIS A 123 -3.15 6.91 -1.79
C HIS A 123 -4.35 6.48 -2.66
N CYS A 124 -4.40 6.87 -3.95
CA CYS A 124 -5.44 6.40 -4.86
C CYS A 124 -5.38 4.88 -5.07
N LEU A 125 -4.21 4.24 -4.96
CA LEU A 125 -4.09 2.78 -5.05
C LEU A 125 -4.85 2.10 -3.91
N ARG A 126 -4.80 2.68 -2.70
CA ARG A 126 -5.56 2.18 -1.55
C ARG A 126 -7.07 2.33 -1.75
N HIS A 127 -7.52 3.45 -2.34
CA HIS A 127 -8.93 3.60 -2.73
C HIS A 127 -9.33 2.60 -3.80
N THR A 128 -8.46 2.34 -4.78
CA THR A 128 -8.69 1.33 -5.81
C THR A 128 -8.79 -0.06 -5.20
N ALA A 129 -7.84 -0.46 -4.35
CA ALA A 129 -7.88 -1.74 -3.63
C ALA A 129 -9.20 -1.93 -2.86
N THR A 130 -9.61 -0.90 -2.11
CA THR A 130 -10.88 -0.92 -1.37
C THR A 130 -12.08 -1.10 -2.30
N SER A 131 -12.11 -0.37 -3.42
CA SER A 131 -13.20 -0.46 -4.39
C SER A 131 -13.26 -1.83 -5.07
N MET A 132 -12.10 -2.41 -5.40
CA MET A 132 -12.00 -3.75 -5.98
C MET A 132 -12.53 -4.82 -5.03
N LEU A 133 -12.13 -4.78 -3.75
CA LEU A 133 -12.64 -5.69 -2.73
C LEU A 133 -14.16 -5.59 -2.58
N LYS A 134 -14.71 -4.37 -2.54
CA LYS A 134 -16.16 -4.14 -2.45
C LYS A 134 -16.90 -4.64 -3.68
N ASN A 135 -16.37 -4.36 -4.87
CA ASN A 135 -16.97 -4.83 -6.13
C ASN A 135 -16.93 -6.37 -6.26
N ALA A 136 -15.96 -7.02 -5.61
CA ALA A 136 -15.89 -8.48 -5.50
C ALA A 136 -16.85 -9.05 -4.43
N GLY A 137 -17.72 -8.23 -3.83
CA GLY A 137 -18.70 -8.66 -2.83
C GLY A 137 -18.11 -8.91 -1.44
N VAL A 138 -16.90 -8.42 -1.17
CA VAL A 138 -16.26 -8.55 0.14
C VAL A 138 -16.97 -7.65 1.14
N SER A 139 -17.27 -8.18 2.33
CA SER A 139 -17.91 -7.40 3.39
C SER A 139 -17.02 -6.21 3.83
N ASP A 140 -17.65 -5.12 4.27
CA ASP A 140 -16.92 -3.93 4.76
C ASP A 140 -15.98 -4.27 5.92
N ALA A 141 -16.33 -5.23 6.77
CA ALA A 141 -15.48 -5.66 7.88
C ALA A 141 -14.18 -6.31 7.39
N VAL A 142 -14.28 -7.25 6.44
CA VAL A 142 -13.12 -7.92 5.84
C VAL A 142 -12.26 -6.94 5.04
N ALA A 143 -12.88 -6.10 4.21
CA ALA A 143 -12.15 -5.10 3.43
C ALA A 143 -11.38 -4.12 4.34
N ARG A 144 -11.96 -3.67 5.45
CA ARG A 144 -11.27 -2.80 6.41
C ARG A 144 -10.13 -3.49 7.13
N ASP A 145 -10.28 -4.77 7.44
CA ASP A 145 -9.23 -5.53 8.11
C ASP A 145 -8.02 -5.72 7.21
N ILE A 146 -8.24 -6.10 5.94
CA ILE A 146 -7.18 -6.22 4.93
C ILE A 146 -6.48 -4.88 4.70
N ILE A 147 -7.27 -3.83 4.47
CA ILE A 147 -6.76 -2.49 4.15
C ILE A 147 -6.14 -1.79 5.38
N GLY A 148 -6.53 -2.15 6.60
CA GLY A 148 -6.11 -1.47 7.82
C GLY A 148 -6.71 -0.06 7.92
N HIS A 149 -8.04 0.06 7.75
CA HIS A 149 -8.76 1.30 8.04
C HIS A 149 -9.18 1.35 9.51
N ASP A 150 -8.71 2.37 10.22
CA ASP A 150 -9.19 2.66 11.57
C ASP A 150 -10.46 3.50 11.50
N SER A 151 -11.57 2.96 12.01
CA SER A 151 -12.59 3.77 12.63
C SER A 151 -12.79 3.25 14.04
N GLU A 152 -12.62 4.11 15.04
CA GLU A 152 -12.74 3.78 16.48
C GLU A 152 -14.07 3.11 16.85
N ALA A 153 -15.14 3.40 16.11
CA ALA A 153 -16.47 2.86 16.36
C ALA A 153 -16.58 1.35 16.10
N ILE A 154 -15.72 0.77 15.29
CA ILE A 154 -15.83 -0.62 14.82
C ILE A 154 -14.78 -1.54 15.46
N SER A 155 -13.69 -0.99 15.97
CA SER A 155 -12.70 -1.71 16.76
C SER A 155 -13.27 -2.38 18.02
N ARG A 156 -14.46 -1.97 18.46
CA ARG A 156 -15.13 -2.47 19.68
C ARG A 156 -16.04 -3.68 19.48
N GLN A 157 -16.38 -4.03 18.24
CA GLN A 157 -17.09 -5.28 17.95
C GLN A 157 -16.11 -6.25 17.29
N TYR A 158 -15.44 -7.04 18.11
CA TYR A 158 -14.56 -8.11 17.70
C TYR A 158 -15.28 -9.16 16.86
N THR A 159 -15.42 -8.91 15.57
CA THR A 159 -15.54 -10.01 14.63
C THR A 159 -14.12 -10.41 14.28
N HIS A 160 -13.66 -11.52 14.83
CA HIS A 160 -12.39 -12.11 14.44
C HIS A 160 -12.53 -12.55 12.99
N ILE A 161 -11.96 -11.78 12.06
CA ILE A 161 -11.95 -12.13 10.64
C ILE A 161 -10.81 -13.11 10.45
N ASP A 162 -11.17 -14.34 10.17
CA ASP A 162 -10.20 -15.41 9.99
C ASP A 162 -9.45 -15.28 8.65
N MET A 163 -8.34 -15.99 8.54
CA MET A 163 -7.48 -15.94 7.36
C MET A 163 -8.18 -16.56 6.13
N ALA A 164 -9.09 -17.51 6.32
CA ALA A 164 -9.83 -18.12 5.23
C ALA A 164 -10.75 -17.09 4.54
N ALA A 165 -11.46 -16.27 5.32
CA ALA A 165 -12.27 -15.17 4.80
C ALA A 165 -11.43 -14.13 4.07
N LYS A 166 -10.24 -13.78 4.59
CA LYS A 166 -9.31 -12.85 3.92
C LYS A 166 -8.80 -13.41 2.59
N ARG A 167 -8.44 -14.69 2.54
CA ARG A 167 -7.98 -15.36 1.30
C ARG A 167 -9.07 -15.35 0.24
N LYS A 168 -10.28 -15.81 0.58
CA LYS A 168 -11.43 -15.81 -0.32
C LYS A 168 -11.74 -14.42 -0.88
N ALA A 169 -11.47 -13.38 -0.10
CA ALA A 169 -11.70 -12.00 -0.51
C ALA A 169 -10.65 -11.49 -1.51
N ILE A 170 -9.43 -12.02 -1.49
CA ILE A 170 -8.32 -11.57 -2.38
C ILE A 170 -8.31 -12.36 -3.69
N GLU A 171 -8.76 -13.63 -3.69
CA GLU A 171 -8.78 -14.49 -4.89
C GLU A 171 -9.41 -13.84 -6.13
N PRO A 172 -10.55 -13.11 -6.06
CA PRO A 172 -11.17 -12.52 -7.24
C PRO A 172 -10.55 -11.20 -7.70
N LEU A 173 -9.41 -10.74 -7.12
CA LEU A 173 -8.77 -9.53 -7.60
C LEU A 173 -8.22 -9.73 -9.02
N PRO A 174 -8.49 -8.81 -9.96
CA PRO A 174 -8.07 -8.97 -11.34
C PRO A 174 -6.56 -8.96 -11.47
N ASP A 175 -6.05 -9.74 -12.41
CA ASP A 175 -4.69 -9.60 -12.92
C ASP A 175 -4.61 -8.33 -13.77
N ILE A 176 -3.75 -7.39 -13.39
CA ILE A 176 -3.70 -6.04 -13.96
C ILE A 176 -2.55 -5.93 -15.00
N TYR A 177 -1.85 -7.04 -15.27
CA TYR A 177 -0.75 -7.11 -16.24
C TYR A 177 -0.94 -8.27 -17.21
#